data_fb66a98ba64dde003898dbde8c9ca416
#
_entry.id   fb66a98ba64dde003898dbde8c9ca416
#
_cell.length_a   1.000
_cell.length_b   1.000
_cell.length_c   1.000
_cell.angle_alpha   90.00
_cell.angle_beta   90.00
_cell.angle_gamma   90.00
#
_symmetry.space_group_name_H-M   'P 1'
#
loop_
_entity.id
_entity.type
_entity.pdbx_description
1 polymer ?
#
loop_
_entity_poly.entity_id
_entity_poly.type
_entity_poly.pdbx_seq_one_letter_code
_entity_poly.pdbx_strand_id
1 'polypeptide(L)'
;MLTKEKRIEQLLKQDDSHWRWRWGVAIATVVMTFFIAAQYRLYAPLIVFISFFPYLCFEWRKTKLLLTFNEEARYQRLVYTDFGIQWLCFVLTICLLAAYYADSLSPVIAIAGLFGIGVLSILAPYVINRILHTLDAHHVRGKELREARDQRLRESNI
;
A
#
# COMPACT_ATOMS: atom_id res chain seq x y z
N MET A 1 0.68 -7.51 -26.73
CA MET A 1 0.32 -7.69 -25.30
C MET A 1 1.35 -8.57 -24.61
N LEU A 2 1.79 -8.21 -23.40
CA LEU A 2 2.68 -9.03 -22.59
C LEU A 2 1.91 -10.23 -22.01
N THR A 3 2.52 -11.41 -22.03
CA THR A 3 1.94 -12.60 -21.37
C THR A 3 1.88 -12.38 -19.86
N LYS A 4 0.96 -13.07 -19.18
CA LYS A 4 0.77 -12.96 -17.73
C LYS A 4 2.06 -13.27 -16.96
N GLU A 5 2.82 -14.26 -17.39
CA GLU A 5 4.11 -14.64 -16.79
C GLU A 5 5.14 -13.49 -16.83
N LYS A 6 5.28 -12.83 -17.99
CA LYS A 6 6.17 -11.69 -18.13
C LYS A 6 5.77 -10.51 -17.25
N ARG A 7 4.45 -10.28 -17.06
CA ARG A 7 3.94 -9.25 -16.15
C ARG A 7 4.26 -9.59 -14.69
N ILE A 8 4.10 -10.85 -14.29
CA ILE A 8 4.49 -11.33 -12.95
C ILE A 8 5.98 -11.11 -12.73
N GLU A 9 6.81 -11.47 -13.69
CA GLU A 9 8.25 -11.32 -13.59
C GLU A 9 8.68 -9.84 -13.43
N GLN A 10 8.09 -8.93 -14.20
CA GLN A 10 8.35 -7.50 -14.09
C GLN A 10 7.93 -6.94 -12.73
N LEU A 11 6.75 -7.35 -12.23
CA LEU A 11 6.26 -6.94 -10.90
C LEU A 11 7.15 -7.49 -9.78
N LEU A 12 7.58 -8.77 -9.87
CA LEU A 12 8.48 -9.37 -8.89
C LEU A 12 9.85 -8.66 -8.88
N LYS A 13 10.44 -8.40 -10.04
CA LYS A 13 11.71 -7.68 -10.12
C LYS A 13 11.65 -6.31 -9.45
N GLN A 14 10.52 -5.62 -9.58
CA GLN A 14 10.30 -4.34 -8.93
C GLN A 14 10.09 -4.49 -7.42
N ASP A 15 9.37 -5.53 -6.99
CA ASP A 15 9.02 -5.74 -5.58
C ASP A 15 10.20 -6.31 -4.76
N ASP A 16 10.99 -7.24 -5.32
CA ASP A 16 12.16 -7.86 -4.66
C ASP A 16 13.23 -6.84 -4.28
N SER A 17 13.43 -5.82 -5.12
CA SER A 17 14.43 -4.78 -4.87
C SER A 17 14.12 -3.96 -3.60
N HIS A 18 12.89 -4.01 -3.10
CA HIS A 18 12.44 -3.13 -2.02
C HIS A 18 11.79 -3.85 -0.83
N TRP A 19 11.55 -5.17 -0.91
CA TRP A 19 10.88 -5.95 0.13
C TRP A 19 11.55 -5.83 1.51
N ARG A 20 12.87 -6.00 1.58
CA ARG A 20 13.63 -5.91 2.84
C ARG A 20 13.57 -4.51 3.43
N TRP A 21 13.61 -3.50 2.58
CA TRP A 21 13.55 -2.11 2.97
C TRP A 21 12.16 -1.74 3.54
N ARG A 22 11.08 -2.24 2.94
CA ARG A 22 9.70 -2.02 3.40
C ARG A 22 9.48 -2.51 4.83
N TRP A 23 9.95 -3.69 5.15
CA TRP A 23 9.85 -4.24 6.51
C TRP A 23 10.73 -3.49 7.49
N GLY A 24 11.95 -3.15 7.14
CA GLY A 24 12.84 -2.34 7.96
C GLY A 24 12.25 -0.98 8.29
N VAL A 25 11.71 -0.29 7.29
CA VAL A 25 11.03 1.01 7.48
C VAL A 25 9.77 0.86 8.32
N ALA A 26 8.93 -0.14 8.08
CA ALA A 26 7.71 -0.36 8.86
C ALA A 26 8.03 -0.61 10.34
N ILE A 27 8.99 -1.46 10.65
CA ILE A 27 9.44 -1.74 12.03
C ILE A 27 10.03 -0.48 12.67
N ALA A 28 10.95 0.20 11.97
CA ALA A 28 11.54 1.44 12.46
C ALA A 28 10.48 2.50 12.74
N THR A 29 9.46 2.62 11.88
CA THR A 29 8.33 3.54 12.09
C THR A 29 7.57 3.23 13.35
N VAL A 30 7.18 1.97 13.55
CA VAL A 30 6.41 1.56 14.74
C VAL A 30 7.20 1.87 16.00
N VAL A 31 8.49 1.52 16.03
CA VAL A 31 9.37 1.77 17.17
C VAL A 31 9.54 3.27 17.41
N MET A 32 9.87 4.05 16.38
CA MET A 32 10.06 5.50 16.49
C MET A 32 8.77 6.22 16.88
N THR A 33 7.63 5.83 16.31
CA THR A 33 6.32 6.41 16.66
C THR A 33 6.01 6.16 18.13
N PHE A 34 6.29 4.96 18.64
CA PHE A 34 6.06 4.63 20.04
C PHE A 34 6.94 5.48 20.99
N PHE A 35 8.23 5.58 20.70
CA PHE A 35 9.16 6.36 21.54
C PHE A 35 8.88 7.86 21.51
N ILE A 36 8.61 8.43 20.32
CA ILE A 36 8.42 9.87 20.16
C ILE A 36 7.02 10.29 20.60
N ALA A 37 5.99 9.47 20.35
CA ALA A 37 4.65 9.74 20.85
C ALA A 37 4.58 9.76 22.38
N ALA A 38 5.46 9.03 23.07
CA ALA A 38 5.55 9.05 24.53
C ALA A 38 6.09 10.40 25.08
N GLN A 39 6.98 11.07 24.35
CA GLN A 39 7.62 12.32 24.78
C GLN A 39 7.09 13.56 24.05
N TYR A 40 6.78 13.44 22.76
CA TYR A 40 6.43 14.55 21.87
C TYR A 40 5.20 14.23 21.02
N ARG A 41 4.03 14.21 21.65
CA ARG A 41 2.75 13.81 21.03
C ARG A 41 2.46 14.49 19.69
N LEU A 42 2.75 15.79 19.58
CA LEU A 42 2.48 16.57 18.37
C LEU A 42 3.31 16.17 17.15
N TYR A 43 4.46 15.51 17.34
CA TYR A 43 5.30 15.06 16.22
C TYR A 43 4.94 13.67 15.70
N ALA A 44 4.09 12.91 16.40
CA ALA A 44 3.70 11.57 15.98
C ALA A 44 3.10 11.52 14.55
N PRO A 45 2.18 12.42 14.14
CA PRO A 45 1.67 12.44 12.77
C PRO A 45 2.74 12.68 11.72
N LEU A 46 3.72 13.56 12.01
CA LEU A 46 4.82 13.87 11.11
C LEU A 46 5.74 12.65 10.89
N ILE A 47 6.01 11.90 11.96
CA ILE A 47 6.84 10.69 11.88
C ILE A 47 6.14 9.62 11.06
N VAL A 48 4.84 9.41 11.30
CA VAL A 48 4.03 8.49 10.49
C VAL A 48 4.05 8.93 9.02
N PHE A 49 3.91 10.23 8.74
CA PHE A 49 4.00 10.77 7.39
C PHE A 49 5.34 10.44 6.72
N ILE A 50 6.46 10.78 7.36
CA ILE A 50 7.81 10.56 6.80
C ILE A 50 8.06 9.07 6.57
N SER A 51 7.61 8.22 7.45
CA SER A 51 7.86 6.78 7.39
C SER A 51 7.01 6.05 6.36
N PHE A 52 5.78 6.50 6.12
CA PHE A 52 4.91 5.92 5.10
C PHE A 52 5.12 6.51 3.70
N PHE A 53 5.74 7.68 3.59
CA PHE A 53 5.98 8.32 2.30
C PHE A 53 6.73 7.42 1.30
N PRO A 54 7.81 6.71 1.66
CA PRO A 54 8.47 5.76 0.77
C PRO A 54 7.54 4.66 0.27
N TYR A 55 6.62 4.16 1.13
CA TYR A 55 5.63 3.17 0.71
C TYR A 55 4.74 3.69 -0.42
N LEU A 56 4.26 4.93 -0.32
CA LEU A 56 3.47 5.56 -1.37
C LEU A 56 4.26 5.74 -2.68
N CYS A 57 5.54 6.06 -2.58
CA CYS A 57 6.42 6.12 -3.76
C CYS A 57 6.54 4.77 -4.46
N PHE A 58 6.58 3.66 -3.71
CA PHE A 58 6.60 2.31 -4.29
C PHE A 58 5.26 1.94 -4.94
N GLU A 59 4.15 2.22 -4.27
CA GLU A 59 2.83 1.99 -4.86
C GLU A 59 2.63 2.83 -6.14
N TRP A 60 3.15 4.05 -6.19
CA TRP A 60 3.15 4.86 -7.41
C TRP A 60 3.96 4.23 -8.55
N ARG A 61 5.15 3.69 -8.26
CA ARG A 61 5.95 2.98 -9.27
C ARG A 61 5.22 1.74 -9.79
N LYS A 62 4.61 0.96 -8.91
CA LYS A 62 3.77 -0.19 -9.27
C LYS A 62 2.58 0.23 -10.13
N THR A 63 1.90 1.31 -9.75
CA THR A 63 0.80 1.89 -10.52
C THR A 63 1.26 2.25 -11.93
N LYS A 64 2.39 2.95 -12.07
CA LYS A 64 2.97 3.26 -13.39
C LYS A 64 3.24 2.00 -14.22
N LEU A 65 3.77 0.95 -13.61
CA LEU A 65 4.02 -0.31 -14.32
C LEU A 65 2.70 -0.97 -14.75
N LEU A 66 1.68 -0.99 -13.90
CA LEU A 66 0.37 -1.54 -14.26
C LEU A 66 -0.27 -0.78 -15.43
N LEU A 67 -0.10 0.54 -15.50
CA LEU A 67 -0.60 1.37 -16.61
C LEU A 67 0.05 1.03 -17.95
N THR A 68 1.28 0.50 -17.96
CA THR A 68 1.93 0.06 -19.21
C THR A 68 1.42 -1.29 -19.73
N PHE A 69 0.66 -2.04 -18.91
CA PHE A 69 0.18 -3.37 -19.28
C PHE A 69 -1.10 -3.34 -20.11
N ASN A 70 -1.92 -2.30 -19.93
CA ASN A 70 -3.18 -2.17 -20.63
C ASN A 70 -3.51 -0.69 -20.88
N GLU A 71 -3.76 -0.35 -22.15
CA GLU A 71 -4.07 1.02 -22.60
C GLU A 71 -5.57 1.34 -22.53
N GLU A 72 -6.41 0.38 -22.15
CA GLU A 72 -7.85 0.61 -22.01
C GLU A 72 -8.14 1.67 -20.95
N ALA A 73 -8.90 2.70 -21.33
CA ALA A 73 -9.21 3.84 -20.46
C ALA A 73 -9.91 3.44 -19.15
N ARG A 74 -10.77 2.39 -19.18
CA ARG A 74 -11.43 1.87 -17.97
C ARG A 74 -10.44 1.21 -17.02
N TYR A 75 -9.52 0.41 -17.55
CA TYR A 75 -8.47 -0.22 -16.77
C TYR A 75 -7.59 0.83 -16.10
N GLN A 76 -7.12 1.80 -16.86
CA GLN A 76 -6.26 2.87 -16.33
C GLN A 76 -6.95 3.68 -15.24
N ARG A 77 -8.23 4.05 -15.41
CA ARG A 77 -9.00 4.77 -14.38
C ARG A 77 -9.08 3.97 -13.08
N LEU A 78 -9.32 2.66 -13.15
CA LEU A 78 -9.39 1.82 -11.96
C LEU A 78 -8.04 1.69 -11.25
N VAL A 79 -6.95 1.58 -11.99
CA VAL A 79 -5.59 1.56 -11.43
C VAL A 79 -5.27 2.88 -10.73
N TYR A 80 -5.65 4.03 -11.31
CA TYR A 80 -5.51 5.33 -10.66
C TYR A 80 -6.43 5.46 -9.44
N THR A 81 -7.65 4.92 -9.50
CA THR A 81 -8.60 4.94 -8.38
C THR A 81 -8.06 4.15 -7.20
N ASP A 82 -7.47 2.97 -7.44
CA ASP A 82 -6.84 2.15 -6.40
C ASP A 82 -5.74 2.93 -5.67
N PHE A 83 -4.84 3.54 -6.43
CA PHE A 83 -3.79 4.38 -5.87
C PHE A 83 -4.33 5.61 -5.13
N GLY A 84 -5.36 6.26 -5.70
CA GLY A 84 -6.02 7.42 -5.09
C GLY A 84 -6.67 7.09 -3.74
N ILE A 85 -7.31 5.91 -3.62
CA ILE A 85 -7.89 5.45 -2.36
C ILE A 85 -6.80 5.20 -1.31
N GLN A 86 -5.68 4.61 -1.69
CA GLN A 86 -4.55 4.40 -0.77
C GLN A 86 -3.99 5.73 -0.26
N TRP A 87 -3.84 6.73 -1.14
CA TRP A 87 -3.46 8.08 -0.77
C TRP A 87 -4.48 8.74 0.17
N LEU A 88 -5.77 8.60 -0.14
CA LEU A 88 -6.84 9.14 0.69
C LEU A 88 -6.82 8.52 2.09
N CYS A 89 -6.73 7.19 2.19
CA CYS A 89 -6.62 6.49 3.45
C CYS A 89 -5.42 6.97 4.27
N PHE A 90 -4.28 7.18 3.61
CA PHE A 90 -3.07 7.70 4.26
C PHE A 90 -3.28 9.11 4.80
N VAL A 91 -3.80 10.04 4.00
CA VAL A 91 -4.08 11.43 4.43
C VAL A 91 -5.08 11.44 5.58
N LEU A 92 -6.16 10.67 5.50
CA LEU A 92 -7.16 10.56 6.57
C LEU A 92 -6.53 10.02 7.86
N THR A 93 -5.63 9.05 7.78
CA THR A 93 -4.90 8.53 8.95
C THR A 93 -4.08 9.62 9.61
N ILE A 94 -3.33 10.41 8.82
CA ILE A 94 -2.53 11.53 9.35
C ILE A 94 -3.41 12.60 10.00
N CYS A 95 -4.49 13.01 9.33
CA CYS A 95 -5.43 14.00 9.86
C CYS A 95 -6.08 13.52 11.16
N LEU A 96 -6.47 12.25 11.23
CA LEU A 96 -7.09 11.66 12.41
C LEU A 96 -6.12 11.61 13.60
N LEU A 97 -4.87 11.21 13.35
CA LEU A 97 -3.81 11.20 14.36
C LEU A 97 -3.49 12.63 14.83
N ALA A 98 -3.39 13.58 13.90
CA ALA A 98 -3.14 14.98 14.23
C ALA A 98 -4.26 15.56 15.12
N ALA A 99 -5.52 15.32 14.77
CA ALA A 99 -6.67 15.76 15.55
C ALA A 99 -6.74 15.08 16.94
N TYR A 100 -6.38 13.80 17.03
CA TYR A 100 -6.30 13.08 18.29
C TYR A 100 -5.20 13.64 19.20
N TYR A 101 -3.99 13.86 18.68
CA TYR A 101 -2.89 14.41 19.49
C TYR A 101 -3.02 15.90 19.81
N ALA A 102 -3.87 16.62 19.08
CA ALA A 102 -4.26 17.99 19.40
C ALA A 102 -5.44 18.06 20.41
N ASP A 103 -5.79 16.94 21.05
CA ASP A 103 -6.91 16.81 22.00
C ASP A 103 -8.28 17.26 21.43
N SER A 104 -8.40 17.29 20.08
CA SER A 104 -9.64 17.67 19.37
C SER A 104 -10.59 16.50 19.15
N LEU A 105 -10.13 15.25 19.37
CA LEU A 105 -10.91 14.04 19.18
C LEU A 105 -10.81 13.11 20.39
N SER A 106 -11.96 12.49 20.76
CA SER A 106 -11.95 11.47 21.79
C SER A 106 -11.23 10.20 21.30
N PRO A 107 -10.59 9.41 22.21
CA PRO A 107 -9.93 8.15 21.86
C PRO A 107 -10.85 7.18 21.14
N VAL A 108 -12.14 7.12 21.49
CA VAL A 108 -13.13 6.23 20.89
C VAL A 108 -13.34 6.58 19.41
N ILE A 109 -13.49 7.87 19.08
CA ILE A 109 -13.67 8.33 17.71
C ILE A 109 -12.39 8.08 16.90
N ALA A 110 -11.21 8.32 17.48
CA ALA A 110 -9.94 8.06 16.82
C ALA A 110 -9.76 6.56 16.48
N ILE A 111 -10.04 5.66 17.42
CA ILE A 111 -9.95 4.21 17.20
C ILE A 111 -10.97 3.75 16.15
N ALA A 112 -12.22 4.21 16.26
CA ALA A 112 -13.27 3.87 15.29
C ALA A 112 -12.90 4.35 13.87
N GLY A 113 -12.36 5.58 13.76
CA GLY A 113 -11.88 6.14 12.49
C GLY A 113 -10.73 5.34 11.89
N LEU A 114 -9.71 4.99 12.69
CA LEU A 114 -8.58 4.15 12.25
C LEU A 114 -9.07 2.76 11.79
N PHE A 115 -10.01 2.16 12.52
CA PHE A 115 -10.61 0.88 12.13
C PHE A 115 -11.34 1.00 10.78
N GLY A 116 -12.17 2.03 10.60
CA GLY A 116 -12.88 2.29 9.34
C GLY A 116 -11.92 2.50 8.15
N ILE A 117 -10.86 3.28 8.34
CA ILE A 117 -9.81 3.48 7.33
C ILE A 117 -9.10 2.16 7.03
N GLY A 118 -8.78 1.36 8.06
CA GLY A 118 -8.18 0.04 7.90
C GLY A 118 -9.05 -0.92 7.07
N VAL A 119 -10.34 -0.98 7.36
CA VAL A 119 -11.30 -1.78 6.58
C VAL A 119 -11.35 -1.29 5.13
N LEU A 120 -11.44 0.01 4.90
CA LEU A 120 -11.47 0.60 3.56
C LEU A 120 -10.19 0.28 2.77
N SER A 121 -9.03 0.38 3.41
CA SER A 121 -7.72 0.11 2.79
C SER A 121 -7.54 -1.35 2.36
N ILE A 122 -8.31 -2.28 2.92
CA ILE A 122 -8.30 -3.69 2.54
C ILE A 122 -9.39 -4.00 1.50
N LEU A 123 -10.62 -3.53 1.75
CA LEU A 123 -11.75 -3.87 0.90
C LEU A 123 -11.70 -3.19 -0.47
N ALA A 124 -11.30 -1.92 -0.54
CA ALA A 124 -11.28 -1.19 -1.80
C ALA A 124 -10.31 -1.80 -2.82
N PRO A 125 -9.03 -2.09 -2.49
CA PRO A 125 -8.12 -2.78 -3.41
C PRO A 125 -8.63 -4.18 -3.79
N TYR A 126 -9.25 -4.90 -2.86
CA TYR A 126 -9.82 -6.22 -3.15
C TYR A 126 -10.91 -6.16 -4.23
N VAL A 127 -11.86 -5.23 -4.10
CA VAL A 127 -12.94 -5.02 -5.08
C VAL A 127 -12.36 -4.54 -6.40
N ILE A 128 -11.48 -3.56 -6.39
CA ILE A 128 -10.85 -3.01 -7.60
C ILE A 128 -10.07 -4.09 -8.35
N ASN A 129 -9.24 -4.88 -7.66
CA ASN A 129 -8.50 -5.97 -8.29
C ASN A 129 -9.42 -7.03 -8.91
N ARG A 130 -10.59 -7.28 -8.31
CA ARG A 130 -11.59 -8.17 -8.89
C ARG A 130 -12.14 -7.61 -10.21
N ILE A 131 -12.46 -6.31 -10.24
CA ILE A 131 -12.96 -5.64 -11.45
C ILE A 131 -11.86 -5.57 -12.53
N LEU A 132 -10.62 -5.23 -12.15
CA LEU A 132 -9.48 -5.22 -13.08
C LEU A 132 -9.26 -6.57 -13.75
N HIS A 133 -9.44 -7.66 -13.02
CA HIS A 133 -9.35 -9.00 -13.60
C HIS A 133 -10.47 -9.33 -14.57
N THR A 134 -11.68 -8.75 -14.41
CA THR A 134 -12.76 -8.93 -15.41
C THR A 134 -12.51 -8.14 -16.69
N LEU A 135 -11.79 -7.02 -16.59
CA LEU A 135 -11.41 -6.20 -17.74
C LEU A 135 -10.17 -6.74 -18.48
N ASP A 136 -9.22 -7.29 -17.75
CA ASP A 136 -7.98 -7.85 -18.30
C ASP A 136 -7.71 -9.23 -17.69
N ALA A 137 -7.93 -10.29 -18.47
CA ALA A 137 -7.67 -11.67 -18.04
C ALA A 137 -6.20 -11.92 -17.66
N HIS A 138 -5.27 -11.09 -18.17
CA HIS A 138 -3.84 -11.13 -17.85
C HIS A 138 -3.47 -10.22 -16.66
N HIS A 139 -4.46 -9.58 -16.01
CA HIS A 139 -4.20 -8.80 -14.79
C HIS A 139 -3.68 -9.70 -13.67
N VAL A 140 -2.54 -9.30 -13.07
CA VAL A 140 -1.86 -10.06 -12.02
C VAL A 140 -2.48 -9.71 -10.67
N ARG A 141 -3.08 -10.70 -10.01
CA ARG A 141 -3.62 -10.54 -8.66
C ARG A 141 -2.51 -10.58 -7.61
N GLY A 142 -2.72 -9.88 -6.51
CA GLY A 142 -1.77 -9.89 -5.40
C GLY A 142 -1.49 -11.30 -4.81
N LYS A 143 -2.46 -12.22 -4.89
CA LYS A 143 -2.27 -13.63 -4.50
C LYS A 143 -1.27 -14.34 -5.42
N GLU A 144 -1.41 -14.20 -6.72
CA GLU A 144 -0.53 -14.82 -7.73
C GLU A 144 0.91 -14.28 -7.61
N LEU A 145 1.04 -12.98 -7.30
CA LEU A 145 2.35 -12.37 -7.07
C LEU A 145 3.02 -12.95 -5.81
N ARG A 146 2.27 -13.21 -4.74
CA ARG A 146 2.79 -13.85 -3.53
C ARG A 146 3.21 -15.29 -3.80
N GLU A 147 2.38 -16.08 -4.46
CA GLU A 147 2.67 -17.47 -4.82
C GLU A 147 3.94 -17.56 -5.67
N ALA A 148 4.06 -16.70 -6.69
CA ALA A 148 5.25 -16.65 -7.53
C ALA A 148 6.52 -16.24 -6.76
N ARG A 149 6.40 -15.34 -5.77
CA ARG A 149 7.50 -14.98 -4.87
C ARG A 149 7.92 -16.16 -4.00
N ASP A 150 6.95 -16.82 -3.36
CA ASP A 150 7.23 -17.96 -2.47
C ASP A 150 7.88 -19.11 -3.24
N GLN A 151 7.49 -19.31 -4.49
CA GLN A 151 8.13 -20.28 -5.37
C GLN A 151 9.60 -19.93 -5.67
N ARG A 152 9.90 -18.68 -6.02
CA ARG A 152 11.29 -18.21 -6.22
C ARG A 152 12.15 -18.37 -4.96
N LEU A 153 11.60 -18.07 -3.78
CA LEU A 153 12.33 -18.24 -2.51
C LEU A 153 12.67 -19.70 -2.23
N ARG A 154 11.78 -20.63 -2.59
CA ARG A 154 12.05 -22.07 -2.47
C ARG A 154 13.15 -22.53 -3.42
N GLU A 155 13.11 -22.06 -4.68
CA GLU A 155 14.11 -22.39 -5.69
C GLU A 155 15.50 -21.81 -5.37
N SER A 156 15.57 -20.66 -4.70
CA SER A 156 16.85 -20.03 -4.30
C SER A 156 17.50 -20.65 -3.05
N ASN A 157 16.77 -21.47 -2.30
CA ASN A 157 17.26 -22.15 -1.09
C ASN A 157 17.67 -23.62 -1.33
N ILE A 158 17.63 -24.08 -2.59
CA ILE A 158 18.15 -25.38 -3.06
C ILE A 158 19.48 -25.16 -3.76
#